data_0bc4c071edead706db76ef4259022bed
#
_entry.id   0bc4c071edead706db76ef4259022bed
#
_cell.length_a   1.000
_cell.length_b   1.000
_cell.length_c   1.000
_cell.angle_alpha   90.00
_cell.angle_beta   90.00
_cell.angle_gamma   90.00
#
_symmetry.space_group_name_H-M   'P 1'
#
loop_
_entity.id
_entity.type
_entity.pdbx_description
1 polymer ?
#
loop_
_entity_poly.entity_id
_entity_poly.type
_entity_poly.pdbx_seq_one_letter_code
_entity_poly.pdbx_strand_id
1 'polypeptide(L)'
;MNVGIMCGSSDTASMESRLNNSRAVSEIADMGYTFVMGAGETGSMRDVKEIIRENDNMLITVGNRLELNRTTADVKIEVGSTFERAGHIYENSDVIIFLDGGTGTLSEFCSFLNNKIETDDKNKELVVVNMDGVYNKLIDDLKRKYKEGLASNTLTYFKEVRSPLELKAYLEEVEKKINGSEQERERVR
;
A
#
# COMPACT_ATOMS: atom_id res chain seq x y z
N MET A 1 3.57 -12.33 5.59
CA MET A 1 2.66 -11.47 4.82
C MET A 1 3.45 -10.42 4.04
N ASN A 2 3.07 -10.17 2.80
CA ASN A 2 3.70 -9.14 1.95
C ASN A 2 2.85 -7.86 1.97
N VAL A 3 3.45 -6.73 2.29
CA VAL A 3 2.78 -5.44 2.43
C VAL A 3 3.28 -4.47 1.38
N GLY A 4 2.42 -4.13 0.41
CA GLY A 4 2.68 -3.07 -0.57
C GLY A 4 2.49 -1.70 0.05
N ILE A 5 3.39 -0.75 -0.22
CA ILE A 5 3.23 0.64 0.26
C ILE A 5 3.28 1.60 -0.92
N MET A 6 2.21 2.40 -1.05
CA MET A 6 2.06 3.48 -1.99
C MET A 6 2.09 4.82 -1.25
N CYS A 7 3.04 5.69 -1.59
CA CYS A 7 3.19 7.00 -0.97
C CYS A 7 3.83 8.02 -1.93
N GLY A 8 3.83 9.29 -1.51
CA GLY A 8 4.39 10.37 -2.31
C GLY A 8 5.92 10.32 -2.45
N SER A 9 6.42 10.68 -3.63
CA SER A 9 7.85 10.80 -3.94
C SER A 9 8.35 12.25 -4.04
N SER A 10 7.50 13.24 -3.74
CA SER A 10 7.88 14.66 -3.82
C SER A 10 8.69 15.08 -2.60
N ASP A 11 9.90 15.63 -2.83
CA ASP A 11 10.70 16.26 -1.76
C ASP A 11 10.09 17.58 -1.25
N THR A 12 9.12 18.15 -1.99
CA THR A 12 8.39 19.38 -1.60
C THR A 12 7.10 19.09 -0.83
N ALA A 13 6.81 17.82 -0.53
CA ALA A 13 5.69 17.47 0.35
C ALA A 13 5.85 18.12 1.74
N SER A 14 4.73 18.48 2.38
CA SER A 14 4.76 19.08 3.71
C SER A 14 5.44 18.15 4.72
N MET A 15 6.12 18.74 5.70
CA MET A 15 6.75 17.96 6.77
C MET A 15 5.70 17.12 7.53
N GLU A 16 4.49 17.63 7.71
CA GLU A 16 3.38 16.95 8.37
C GLU A 16 2.97 15.68 7.62
N SER A 17 2.76 15.77 6.30
CA SER A 17 2.46 14.62 5.44
C SER A 17 3.56 13.55 5.52
N ARG A 18 4.82 13.95 5.38
CA ARG A 18 5.97 13.04 5.48
C ARG A 18 6.07 12.38 6.85
N LEU A 19 5.86 13.14 7.93
CA LEU A 19 5.89 12.64 9.30
C LEU A 19 4.75 11.66 9.57
N ASN A 20 3.55 11.93 9.07
CA ASN A 20 2.41 11.02 9.21
C ASN A 20 2.65 9.69 8.47
N ASN A 21 3.20 9.75 7.25
CA ASN A 21 3.60 8.55 6.51
C ASN A 21 4.65 7.73 7.29
N SER A 22 5.67 8.41 7.83
CA SER A 22 6.71 7.78 8.64
C SER A 22 6.16 7.13 9.91
N ARG A 23 5.26 7.82 10.64
CA ARG A 23 4.61 7.27 11.84
C ARG A 23 3.78 6.03 11.54
N ALA A 24 3.03 6.04 10.44
CA ALA A 24 2.23 4.89 10.03
C ALA A 24 3.11 3.65 9.80
N VAL A 25 4.24 3.83 9.11
CA VAL A 25 5.15 2.70 8.80
C VAL A 25 5.98 2.28 10.01
N SER A 26 6.43 3.22 10.85
CA SER A 26 7.14 2.89 12.09
C SER A 26 6.33 2.00 13.02
N GLU A 27 5.00 2.18 13.08
CA GLU A 27 4.13 1.38 13.93
C GLU A 27 4.00 -0.08 13.50
N ILE A 28 4.26 -0.37 12.22
CA ILE A 28 4.16 -1.72 11.65
C ILE A 28 5.51 -2.33 11.28
N ALA A 29 6.59 -1.59 11.46
CA ALA A 29 7.93 -2.02 11.07
C ALA A 29 8.48 -3.17 11.93
N ASP A 30 7.97 -3.37 13.15
CA ASP A 30 8.36 -4.46 14.05
C ASP A 30 7.58 -5.78 13.80
N MET A 31 6.66 -5.80 12.85
CA MET A 31 5.79 -6.95 12.61
C MET A 31 6.43 -8.05 11.74
N GLY A 32 7.65 -7.86 11.24
CA GLY A 32 8.39 -8.85 10.46
C GLY A 32 7.80 -9.13 9.07
N TYR A 33 7.15 -8.15 8.47
CA TYR A 33 6.58 -8.26 7.13
C TYR A 33 7.63 -8.07 6.04
N THR A 34 7.35 -8.62 4.84
CA THR A 34 8.06 -8.25 3.63
C THR A 34 7.38 -7.03 3.00
N PHE A 35 8.12 -5.97 2.75
CA PHE A 35 7.57 -4.74 2.16
C PHE A 35 7.85 -4.67 0.66
N VAL A 36 6.84 -4.25 -0.12
CA VAL A 36 6.92 -4.11 -1.58
C VAL A 36 6.64 -2.66 -1.97
N MET A 37 7.58 -2.01 -2.64
CA MET A 37 7.48 -0.58 -2.97
C MET A 37 8.03 -0.26 -4.37
N GLY A 38 7.67 0.91 -4.89
CA GLY A 38 8.38 1.48 -6.04
C GLY A 38 9.85 1.82 -5.71
N ALA A 39 10.73 1.85 -6.69
CA ALA A 39 12.18 2.04 -6.50
C ALA A 39 12.62 3.51 -6.29
N GLY A 40 11.70 4.50 -6.29
CA GLY A 40 12.03 5.92 -6.06
C GLY A 40 12.69 6.16 -4.70
N GLU A 41 13.68 7.06 -4.65
CA GLU A 41 14.47 7.38 -3.43
C GLU A 41 14.32 8.88 -3.07
N THR A 42 13.09 9.41 -3.13
CA THR A 42 12.77 10.81 -2.81
C THR A 42 11.48 10.90 -1.99
N GLY A 43 11.30 12.00 -1.27
CA GLY A 43 10.10 12.29 -0.47
C GLY A 43 9.79 11.20 0.55
N SER A 44 8.51 10.95 0.78
CA SER A 44 8.06 9.91 1.72
C SER A 44 8.50 8.49 1.32
N MET A 45 8.71 8.23 0.02
CA MET A 45 9.21 6.91 -0.41
C MET A 45 10.60 6.61 0.17
N ARG A 46 11.49 7.61 0.21
CA ARG A 46 12.81 7.49 0.85
C ARG A 46 12.65 7.25 2.35
N ASP A 47 11.89 8.14 3.03
CA ASP A 47 11.76 8.11 4.48
C ASP A 47 11.17 6.77 4.98
N VAL A 48 10.16 6.26 4.28
CA VAL A 48 9.53 4.97 4.56
C VAL A 48 10.48 3.80 4.36
N LYS A 49 11.29 3.81 3.29
CA LYS A 49 12.28 2.76 3.05
C LYS A 49 13.39 2.76 4.10
N GLU A 50 13.81 3.93 4.57
CA GLU A 50 14.78 4.05 5.66
C GLU A 50 14.24 3.35 6.92
N ILE A 51 13.00 3.61 7.31
CA ILE A 51 12.35 2.95 8.45
C ILE A 51 12.31 1.43 8.27
N ILE A 52 11.93 0.94 7.09
CA ILE A 52 11.85 -0.49 6.79
C ILE A 52 13.23 -1.15 6.95
N ARG A 53 14.29 -0.53 6.43
CA ARG A 53 15.67 -1.03 6.51
C ARG A 53 16.23 -1.00 7.94
N GLU A 54 15.96 0.07 8.69
CA GLU A 54 16.40 0.23 10.08
C GLU A 54 15.79 -0.81 11.02
N ASN A 55 14.70 -1.44 10.63
CA ASN A 55 14.05 -2.52 11.37
C ASN A 55 14.32 -3.92 10.77
N ASP A 56 15.36 -4.06 9.93
CA ASP A 56 15.82 -5.32 9.33
C ASP A 56 14.73 -6.09 8.56
N ASN A 57 13.74 -5.38 8.00
CA ASN A 57 12.70 -5.99 7.21
C ASN A 57 13.14 -6.23 5.76
N MET A 58 12.65 -7.31 5.18
CA MET A 58 12.84 -7.57 3.75
C MET A 58 12.13 -6.51 2.92
N LEU A 59 12.87 -5.88 2.01
CA LEU A 59 12.38 -4.87 1.08
C LEU A 59 12.52 -5.33 -0.37
N ILE A 60 11.39 -5.43 -1.05
CA ILE A 60 11.30 -5.66 -2.51
C ILE A 60 11.01 -4.33 -3.17
N THR A 61 11.82 -3.92 -4.15
CA THR A 61 11.56 -2.71 -4.93
C THR A 61 11.33 -3.00 -6.40
N VAL A 62 10.34 -2.31 -6.97
CA VAL A 62 9.95 -2.43 -8.37
C VAL A 62 10.18 -1.10 -9.08
N GLY A 63 10.92 -1.09 -10.18
CA GLY A 63 11.20 0.14 -10.91
C GLY A 63 11.98 -0.07 -12.20
N ASN A 64 12.27 1.03 -12.87
CA ASN A 64 13.16 0.97 -14.02
C ASN A 64 14.62 0.83 -13.57
N ARG A 65 15.48 0.48 -14.52
CA ARG A 65 16.91 0.23 -14.26
C ARG A 65 17.62 1.40 -13.57
N LEU A 66 17.28 2.64 -13.93
CA LEU A 66 17.94 3.82 -13.35
C LEU A 66 17.56 4.04 -11.89
N GLU A 67 16.29 3.81 -11.55
CA GLU A 67 15.78 3.86 -10.17
C GLU A 67 16.41 2.74 -9.34
N LEU A 68 16.41 1.51 -9.85
CA LEU A 68 16.96 0.35 -9.16
C LEU A 68 18.46 0.44 -8.87
N ASN A 69 19.22 1.14 -9.70
CA ASN A 69 20.65 1.37 -9.45
C ASN A 69 20.90 2.34 -8.28
N ARG A 70 19.91 3.13 -7.89
CA ARG A 70 19.99 4.12 -6.81
C ARG A 70 19.40 3.65 -5.50
N THR A 71 18.54 2.62 -5.53
CA THR A 71 17.86 2.11 -4.34
C THR A 71 18.63 0.95 -3.73
N THR A 72 18.58 0.85 -2.41
CA THR A 72 19.03 -0.32 -1.64
C THR A 72 17.81 -1.15 -1.26
N ALA A 73 17.78 -2.40 -1.70
CA ALA A 73 16.71 -3.36 -1.43
C ALA A 73 17.26 -4.78 -1.50
N ASP A 74 16.60 -5.72 -0.84
CA ASP A 74 16.96 -7.13 -0.84
C ASP A 74 16.62 -7.79 -2.18
N VAL A 75 15.48 -7.41 -2.75
CA VAL A 75 15.04 -7.87 -4.07
C VAL A 75 14.71 -6.67 -4.95
N LYS A 76 15.18 -6.70 -6.19
CA LYS A 76 14.95 -5.65 -7.19
C LYS A 76 14.28 -6.25 -8.42
N ILE A 77 13.12 -5.71 -8.80
CA ILE A 77 12.35 -6.13 -9.96
C ILE A 77 12.40 -5.02 -11.00
N GLU A 78 13.06 -5.30 -12.14
CA GLU A 78 13.15 -4.35 -13.26
C GLU A 78 11.90 -4.43 -14.13
N VAL A 79 11.33 -3.27 -14.45
CA VAL A 79 10.14 -3.12 -15.30
C VAL A 79 10.32 -2.00 -16.32
N GLY A 80 9.62 -2.11 -17.45
CA GLY A 80 9.71 -1.16 -18.56
C GLY A 80 8.79 0.05 -18.43
N SER A 81 7.75 -0.02 -17.59
CA SER A 81 6.75 1.03 -17.47
C SER A 81 6.20 1.19 -16.06
N THR A 82 5.54 2.33 -15.81
CA THR A 82 4.83 2.58 -14.54
C THR A 82 3.61 1.66 -14.36
N PHE A 83 2.99 1.22 -15.46
CA PHE A 83 1.87 0.26 -15.40
C PHE A 83 2.35 -1.12 -14.97
N GLU A 84 3.46 -1.60 -15.56
CA GLU A 84 4.07 -2.87 -15.12
C GLU A 84 4.50 -2.79 -13.65
N ARG A 85 5.08 -1.65 -13.21
CA ARG A 85 5.44 -1.44 -11.81
C ARG A 85 4.24 -1.60 -10.90
N ALA A 86 3.13 -0.92 -11.21
CA ALA A 86 1.90 -1.02 -10.43
C ALA A 86 1.37 -2.45 -10.40
N GLY A 87 1.35 -3.16 -11.54
CA GLY A 87 0.96 -4.56 -11.62
C GLY A 87 1.81 -5.46 -10.74
N HIS A 88 3.14 -5.35 -10.82
CA HIS A 88 4.05 -6.14 -9.99
C HIS A 88 3.88 -5.88 -8.49
N ILE A 89 3.67 -4.62 -8.08
CA ILE A 89 3.41 -4.31 -6.67
C ILE A 89 2.07 -4.92 -6.24
N TYR A 90 1.02 -4.81 -7.06
CA TYR A 90 -0.28 -5.43 -6.78
C TYR A 90 -0.16 -6.94 -6.62
N GLU A 91 0.48 -7.61 -7.55
CA GLU A 91 0.59 -9.08 -7.57
C GLU A 91 1.41 -9.63 -6.40
N ASN A 92 2.47 -8.94 -6.01
CA ASN A 92 3.39 -9.39 -4.95
C ASN A 92 3.01 -8.95 -3.53
N SER A 93 1.84 -8.34 -3.34
CA SER A 93 1.38 -7.88 -2.02
C SER A 93 0.09 -8.58 -1.61
N ASP A 94 -0.02 -8.98 -0.36
CA ASP A 94 -1.27 -9.47 0.24
C ASP A 94 -2.16 -8.28 0.68
N VAL A 95 -1.52 -7.26 1.24
CA VAL A 95 -2.13 -5.99 1.65
C VAL A 95 -1.42 -4.85 0.94
N ILE A 96 -2.17 -3.84 0.47
CA ILE A 96 -1.59 -2.63 -0.10
C ILE A 96 -2.07 -1.42 0.69
N ILE A 97 -1.11 -0.68 1.25
CA ILE A 97 -1.33 0.50 2.07
C ILE A 97 -1.12 1.75 1.21
N PHE A 98 -2.12 2.61 1.18
CA PHE A 98 -2.05 3.94 0.54
C PHE A 98 -1.87 5.01 1.62
N LEU A 99 -0.68 5.52 1.72
CA LEU A 99 -0.30 6.66 2.54
C LEU A 99 -0.56 7.97 1.78
N ASP A 100 -0.37 9.11 2.45
CA ASP A 100 -0.49 10.40 1.76
C ASP A 100 0.51 10.52 0.60
N GLY A 101 0.00 10.98 -0.54
CA GLY A 101 0.78 11.07 -1.76
C GLY A 101 0.12 11.90 -2.85
N GLY A 102 0.80 12.03 -3.97
CA GLY A 102 0.35 12.82 -5.12
C GLY A 102 -0.54 12.04 -6.09
N THR A 103 -0.62 12.57 -7.31
CA THR A 103 -1.42 11.99 -8.39
C THR A 103 -1.06 10.55 -8.74
N GLY A 104 0.22 10.15 -8.58
CA GLY A 104 0.67 8.76 -8.78
C GLY A 104 0.00 7.82 -7.80
N THR A 105 0.05 8.13 -6.51
CA THR A 105 -0.60 7.34 -5.44
C THR A 105 -2.11 7.25 -5.63
N LEU A 106 -2.77 8.34 -6.02
CA LEU A 106 -4.21 8.34 -6.32
C LEU A 106 -4.53 7.50 -7.56
N SER A 107 -3.70 7.57 -8.60
CA SER A 107 -3.86 6.76 -9.81
C SER A 107 -3.73 5.26 -9.51
N GLU A 108 -2.74 4.88 -8.70
CA GLU A 108 -2.52 3.50 -8.27
C GLU A 108 -3.69 3.02 -7.40
N PHE A 109 -4.17 3.85 -6.45
CA PHE A 109 -5.35 3.52 -5.65
C PHE A 109 -6.58 3.23 -6.52
N CYS A 110 -6.91 4.14 -7.44
CA CYS A 110 -8.07 3.95 -8.33
C CYS A 110 -7.92 2.71 -9.22
N SER A 111 -6.72 2.46 -9.74
CA SER A 111 -6.45 1.30 -10.59
C SER A 111 -6.58 -0.01 -9.82
N PHE A 112 -6.03 -0.09 -8.61
CA PHE A 112 -6.09 -1.29 -7.77
C PHE A 112 -7.50 -1.53 -7.23
N LEU A 113 -8.22 -0.47 -6.86
CA LEU A 113 -9.61 -0.55 -6.46
C LEU A 113 -10.48 -1.08 -7.60
N ASN A 114 -10.31 -0.55 -8.82
CA ASN A 114 -11.05 -1.02 -9.98
C ASN A 114 -10.72 -2.48 -10.31
N ASN A 115 -9.43 -2.86 -10.30
CA ASN A 115 -9.04 -4.25 -10.53
C ASN A 115 -9.65 -5.20 -9.49
N LYS A 116 -9.62 -4.84 -8.21
CA LYS A 116 -10.23 -5.64 -7.13
C LYS A 116 -11.75 -5.80 -7.32
N ILE A 117 -12.44 -4.75 -7.76
CA ILE A 117 -13.89 -4.80 -8.05
C ILE A 117 -14.18 -5.71 -9.24
N GLU A 118 -13.46 -5.56 -10.36
CA GLU A 118 -13.70 -6.31 -11.59
C GLU A 118 -13.39 -7.80 -11.45
N THR A 119 -12.37 -8.12 -10.66
CA THR A 119 -11.93 -9.52 -10.45
C THR A 119 -12.56 -10.18 -9.22
N ASP A 120 -13.32 -9.44 -8.40
CA ASP A 120 -13.82 -9.88 -7.09
C ASP A 120 -12.71 -10.50 -6.21
N ASP A 121 -11.51 -9.89 -6.27
CA ASP A 121 -10.34 -10.42 -5.57
C ASP A 121 -10.47 -10.25 -4.05
N LYS A 122 -10.83 -11.34 -3.39
CA LYS A 122 -11.02 -11.42 -1.93
C LYS A 122 -9.73 -11.70 -1.16
N ASN A 123 -8.66 -12.05 -1.87
CA ASN A 123 -7.37 -12.35 -1.25
C ASN A 123 -6.49 -11.11 -1.09
N LYS A 124 -6.88 -10.01 -1.71
CA LYS A 124 -6.13 -8.75 -1.70
C LYS A 124 -6.83 -7.73 -0.79
N GLU A 125 -6.11 -7.16 0.16
CA GLU A 125 -6.64 -6.09 1.00
C GLU A 125 -6.06 -4.73 0.59
N LEU A 126 -6.93 -3.72 0.46
CA LEU A 126 -6.54 -2.34 0.21
C LEU A 126 -6.83 -1.50 1.45
N VAL A 127 -5.84 -0.74 1.90
CA VAL A 127 -5.94 0.09 3.11
C VAL A 127 -5.58 1.53 2.79
N VAL A 128 -6.47 2.46 3.09
CA VAL A 128 -6.22 3.90 2.99
C VAL A 128 -5.93 4.44 4.37
N VAL A 129 -4.73 4.99 4.56
CA VAL A 129 -4.33 5.65 5.81
C VAL A 129 -4.73 7.12 5.73
N ASN A 130 -5.89 7.44 6.29
CA ASN A 130 -6.53 8.75 6.21
C ASN A 130 -6.26 9.60 7.47
N MET A 131 -4.98 9.76 7.80
CA MET A 131 -4.57 10.71 8.85
C MET A 131 -4.81 12.13 8.36
N ASP A 132 -5.26 13.00 9.26
CA ASP A 132 -5.60 14.41 8.99
C ASP A 132 -6.62 14.64 7.85
N GLY A 133 -7.31 13.57 7.43
CA GLY A 133 -8.39 13.66 6.44
C GLY A 133 -7.94 13.88 5.01
N VAL A 134 -6.70 13.53 4.66
CA VAL A 134 -6.13 13.69 3.30
C VAL A 134 -6.95 12.99 2.21
N TYR A 135 -7.62 11.89 2.55
CA TYR A 135 -8.48 11.14 1.64
C TYR A 135 -9.99 11.48 1.75
N ASN A 136 -10.40 12.41 2.63
CA ASN A 136 -11.83 12.69 2.85
C ASN A 136 -12.56 13.06 1.56
N LYS A 137 -11.99 13.94 0.74
CA LYS A 137 -12.61 14.37 -0.53
C LYS A 137 -12.77 13.22 -1.52
N LEU A 138 -11.79 12.33 -1.62
CA LEU A 138 -11.85 11.15 -2.48
C LEU A 138 -12.95 10.20 -1.99
N ILE A 139 -12.98 9.91 -0.71
CA ILE A 139 -13.98 9.02 -0.10
C ILE A 139 -15.38 9.60 -0.28
N ASP A 140 -15.56 10.89 -0.10
CA ASP A 140 -16.86 11.56 -0.29
C ASP A 140 -17.30 11.57 -1.76
N ASP A 141 -16.37 11.70 -2.72
CA ASP A 141 -16.68 11.57 -4.15
C ASP A 141 -17.09 10.13 -4.50
N LEU A 142 -16.43 9.13 -3.96
CA LEU A 142 -16.81 7.71 -4.14
C LEU A 142 -18.22 7.44 -3.57
N LYS A 143 -18.55 7.97 -2.37
CA LYS A 143 -19.90 7.88 -1.79
C LYS A 143 -20.93 8.53 -2.69
N ARG A 144 -20.62 9.72 -3.22
CA ARG A 144 -21.52 10.44 -4.14
C ARG A 144 -21.77 9.62 -5.41
N LYS A 145 -20.72 9.08 -6.05
CA LYS A 145 -20.82 8.24 -7.25
C LYS A 145 -21.71 7.01 -7.03
N TYR A 146 -21.56 6.36 -5.86
CA TYR A 146 -22.43 5.25 -5.49
C TYR A 146 -23.90 5.70 -5.34
N LYS A 147 -24.14 6.81 -4.63
CA LYS A 147 -25.49 7.35 -4.41
C LYS A 147 -26.18 7.75 -5.71
N GLU A 148 -25.42 8.24 -6.69
CA GLU A 148 -25.90 8.62 -8.02
C GLU A 148 -26.03 7.42 -9.00
N GLY A 149 -25.68 6.21 -8.56
CA GLY A 149 -25.73 5.01 -9.41
C GLY A 149 -24.63 4.94 -10.48
N LEU A 150 -23.60 5.77 -10.36
CA LEU A 150 -22.48 5.80 -11.32
C LEU A 150 -21.41 4.73 -11.04
N ALA A 151 -21.42 4.14 -9.85
CA ALA A 151 -20.49 3.11 -9.42
C ALA A 151 -21.15 2.13 -8.44
N SER A 152 -20.60 0.92 -8.32
CA SER A 152 -20.93 -0.01 -7.23
C SER A 152 -20.53 0.56 -5.88
N ASN A 153 -20.90 -0.10 -4.76
CA ASN A 153 -20.45 0.32 -3.43
C ASN A 153 -18.94 0.05 -3.23
N THR A 154 -18.12 0.92 -3.77
CA THR A 154 -16.66 0.79 -3.77
C THR A 154 -16.04 0.84 -2.36
N LEU A 155 -16.78 1.39 -1.38
CA LEU A 155 -16.30 1.50 0.01
C LEU A 155 -16.16 0.16 0.73
N THR A 156 -16.76 -0.90 0.21
CA THR A 156 -16.63 -2.26 0.75
C THR A 156 -15.37 -2.98 0.29
N TYR A 157 -14.62 -2.40 -0.66
CA TYR A 157 -13.44 -3.00 -1.26
C TYR A 157 -12.12 -2.48 -0.68
N PHE A 158 -12.17 -1.51 0.23
CA PHE A 158 -10.99 -1.04 0.94
C PHE A 158 -11.33 -0.69 2.40
N LYS A 159 -10.31 -0.70 3.24
CA LYS A 159 -10.38 -0.28 4.65
C LYS A 159 -9.84 1.14 4.79
N GLU A 160 -10.58 2.03 5.45
CA GLU A 160 -10.05 3.30 5.94
C GLU A 160 -9.56 3.12 7.38
N VAL A 161 -8.35 3.59 7.67
CA VAL A 161 -7.77 3.71 9.02
C VAL A 161 -7.29 5.15 9.23
N ARG A 162 -7.39 5.65 10.47
CA ARG A 162 -7.12 7.06 10.78
C ARG A 162 -5.97 7.26 11.77
N SER A 163 -5.34 6.19 12.20
CA SER A 163 -4.16 6.24 13.07
C SER A 163 -3.21 5.07 12.79
N PRO A 164 -1.92 5.21 13.18
CA PRO A 164 -0.96 4.11 13.10
C PRO A 164 -1.42 2.86 13.86
N LEU A 165 -2.01 3.04 15.05
CA LEU A 165 -2.53 1.93 15.87
C LEU A 165 -3.70 1.20 15.20
N GLU A 166 -4.61 1.92 14.52
CA GLU A 166 -5.68 1.29 13.74
C GLU A 166 -5.10 0.51 12.56
N LEU A 167 -4.05 1.01 11.91
CA LEU A 167 -3.36 0.30 10.84
C LEU A 167 -2.76 -1.01 11.36
N LYS A 168 -2.00 -0.96 12.46
CA LYS A 168 -1.40 -2.15 13.08
C LYS A 168 -2.45 -3.19 13.44
N ALA A 169 -3.50 -2.79 14.15
CA ALA A 169 -4.58 -3.68 14.55
C ALA A 169 -5.28 -4.34 13.34
N TYR A 170 -5.49 -3.59 12.26
CA TYR A 170 -6.07 -4.14 11.04
C TYR A 170 -5.14 -5.15 10.35
N LEU A 171 -3.85 -4.87 10.27
CA LEU A 171 -2.89 -5.81 9.69
C LEU A 171 -2.78 -7.13 10.48
N GLU A 172 -2.84 -7.07 11.81
CA GLU A 172 -2.91 -8.27 12.66
C GLU A 172 -4.18 -9.11 12.39
N GLU A 173 -5.31 -8.44 12.13
CA GLU A 173 -6.54 -9.13 11.74
C GLU A 173 -6.42 -9.83 10.38
N VAL A 174 -5.85 -9.14 9.40
CA VAL A 174 -5.62 -9.70 8.06
C VAL A 174 -4.65 -10.88 8.10
N GLU A 175 -3.56 -10.76 8.83
CA GLU A 175 -2.58 -11.84 8.99
C GLU A 175 -3.21 -13.10 9.58
N LYS A 176 -4.07 -12.97 10.60
CA LYS A 176 -4.82 -14.10 11.17
C LYS A 176 -5.73 -14.76 10.14
N LYS A 177 -6.37 -14.00 9.27
CA LYS A 177 -7.23 -14.53 8.18
C LYS A 177 -6.39 -15.33 7.17
N ILE A 178 -5.23 -14.79 6.75
CA ILE A 178 -4.33 -15.45 5.80
C ILE A 178 -3.85 -16.79 6.39
N ASN A 179 -3.30 -16.76 7.61
CA ASN A 179 -2.77 -17.95 8.28
C ASN A 179 -3.86 -19.02 8.53
N GLY A 180 -5.07 -18.61 8.86
CA GLY A 180 -6.22 -19.51 9.03
C GLY A 180 -6.62 -20.20 7.72
N SER A 181 -6.63 -19.47 6.62
CA SER A 181 -6.98 -20.02 5.29
C SER A 181 -5.91 -20.98 4.75
N GLU A 182 -4.63 -20.78 5.07
CA GLU A 182 -3.54 -21.68 4.69
C GLU A 182 -3.64 -23.01 5.45
N GLN A 183 -3.90 -22.98 6.76
CA GLN A 183 -4.08 -24.18 7.57
C GLN A 183 -5.28 -25.03 7.12
N GLU A 184 -6.37 -24.40 6.67
CA GLU A 184 -7.52 -25.14 6.11
C GLU A 184 -7.17 -25.81 4.77
N ARG A 185 -6.41 -25.14 3.91
CA ARG A 185 -5.95 -25.71 2.62
C ARG A 185 -5.00 -26.88 2.81
N GLU A 186 -4.14 -26.86 3.82
CA GLU A 186 -3.23 -27.97 4.14
C GLU A 186 -3.96 -29.20 4.72
N ARG A 187 -5.06 -29.00 5.47
CA ARG A 187 -5.88 -30.09 6.02
C ARG A 187 -6.71 -30.85 4.99
N VAL A 188 -6.93 -30.24 3.83
CA VAL A 188 -7.75 -30.81 2.73
C VAL A 188 -6.89 -31.51 1.66
N ARG A 189 -5.56 -31.39 1.73
CA ARG A 189 -4.60 -32.12 0.90
C ARG A 189 -4.11 -33.39 1.59
#